data_7534a835731c6a2ebc72c78a1013edf4
#
_entry.id   7534a835731c6a2ebc72c78a1013edf4
#
_cell.length_a   1.000
_cell.length_b   1.000
_cell.length_c   1.000
_cell.angle_alpha   90.00
_cell.angle_beta   90.00
_cell.angle_gamma   90.00
#
_symmetry.space_group_name_H-M   'P 1'
#
loop_
_entity.id
_entity.type
_entity.pdbx_description
1 polymer ?
#
loop_
_entity_poly.entity_id
_entity_poly.type
_entity_poly.pdbx_seq_one_letter_code
_entity_poly.pdbx_strand_id
1 'polypeptide(L)'
;MGETRAIYPLSSVKGISLSMVNPQDYPILVQTQIKDEDKHSSAPFVVTPPLFRLDAGMQGRVRVIRTGGNFPQDRESLQWLCLSGIPPKEGDMWDNGRHDNKKETQDVNLDVRLSISTCMKLLVRPDQLKQKPEDVAGELIWQRNGKQLQVNNPTPFYISFKSIHLGGKDINLSSAGENTYVAPFGERSYALPMDMVGSPVELNWQIINDSGGESQVFKANV
;
A
#
# COMPACT_ATOMS: atom_id res chain seq x y z
N MET A 1 8.95 -2.88 -7.11
CA MET A 1 8.37 -3.69 -6.04
C MET A 1 7.24 -4.48 -6.62
N GLY A 2 7.18 -5.82 -6.38
CA GLY A 2 6.06 -6.65 -6.79
C GLY A 2 4.92 -6.72 -5.77
N GLU A 3 5.17 -6.31 -4.54
CA GLU A 3 4.22 -6.40 -3.43
C GLU A 3 3.63 -5.04 -3.09
N THR A 4 2.30 -4.99 -2.91
CA THR A 4 1.57 -3.76 -2.54
C THR A 4 1.40 -3.60 -1.04
N ARG A 5 1.74 -4.66 -0.27
CA ARG A 5 1.64 -4.73 1.20
C ARG A 5 2.62 -5.73 1.77
N ALA A 6 2.91 -5.60 3.04
CA ALA A 6 3.68 -6.57 3.83
C ALA A 6 2.92 -6.91 5.11
N ILE A 7 2.94 -8.18 5.50
CA ILE A 7 2.36 -8.65 6.77
C ILE A 7 3.51 -8.80 7.77
N TYR A 8 3.39 -8.11 8.90
CA TYR A 8 4.34 -8.19 10.01
C TYR A 8 3.70 -8.98 11.16
N PRO A 9 4.12 -10.24 11.40
CA PRO A 9 3.65 -10.99 12.57
C PRO A 9 4.07 -10.26 13.85
N LEU A 10 3.13 -9.97 14.74
CA LEU A 10 3.38 -9.16 15.93
C LEU A 10 4.43 -9.79 16.88
N SER A 11 4.51 -11.13 16.93
CA SER A 11 5.52 -11.87 17.69
C SER A 11 6.90 -11.93 17.04
N SER A 12 7.06 -11.44 15.81
CA SER A 12 8.33 -11.56 15.06
C SER A 12 9.43 -10.72 15.70
N VAL A 13 10.28 -11.36 16.50
CA VAL A 13 11.46 -10.74 17.13
C VAL A 13 12.55 -10.43 16.10
N LYS A 14 12.63 -11.26 15.04
CA LYS A 14 13.64 -11.11 13.97
C LYS A 14 13.21 -10.13 12.89
N GLY A 15 11.98 -9.63 12.96
CA GLY A 15 11.41 -8.78 11.90
C GLY A 15 11.10 -9.54 10.61
N ILE A 16 10.81 -8.79 9.56
CA ILE A 16 10.57 -9.32 8.21
C ILE A 16 11.58 -8.74 7.22
N SER A 17 11.84 -9.46 6.13
CA SER A 17 12.73 -9.02 5.06
C SER A 17 11.92 -8.75 3.80
N LEU A 18 12.18 -7.63 3.16
CA LEU A 18 11.51 -7.20 1.94
C LEU A 18 12.56 -6.95 0.85
N SER A 19 12.23 -7.38 -0.36
CA SER A 19 13.10 -7.21 -1.53
C SER A 19 12.57 -6.12 -2.44
N MET A 20 13.48 -5.41 -3.09
CA MET A 20 13.16 -4.38 -4.07
C MET A 20 14.14 -4.44 -5.23
N VAL A 21 13.73 -3.97 -6.39
CA VAL A 21 14.56 -3.90 -7.59
C VAL A 21 14.62 -2.45 -8.05
N ASN A 22 15.80 -2.02 -8.47
CA ASN A 22 15.97 -0.77 -9.20
C ASN A 22 15.74 -1.03 -10.69
N PRO A 23 14.61 -0.63 -11.27
CA PRO A 23 14.34 -0.87 -12.69
C PRO A 23 14.97 0.18 -13.62
N GLN A 24 15.66 1.17 -13.05
CA GLN A 24 16.32 2.22 -13.80
C GLN A 24 17.64 1.70 -14.39
N ASP A 25 18.15 2.39 -15.40
CA ASP A 25 19.45 2.14 -16.03
C ASP A 25 20.60 2.91 -15.34
N TYR A 26 20.30 3.60 -14.25
CA TYR A 26 21.26 4.31 -13.39
C TYR A 26 21.11 3.90 -11.92
N PRO A 27 22.17 4.08 -11.09
CA PRO A 27 22.08 3.80 -9.66
C PRO A 27 21.18 4.80 -8.96
N ILE A 28 20.53 4.36 -7.87
CA ILE A 28 19.74 5.22 -6.98
C ILE A 28 20.18 5.06 -5.54
N LEU A 29 20.05 6.10 -4.72
CA LEU A 29 20.04 5.95 -3.27
C LEU A 29 18.62 5.64 -2.82
N VAL A 30 18.46 4.52 -2.12
CA VAL A 30 17.17 4.13 -1.55
C VAL A 30 17.15 4.54 -0.08
N GLN A 31 16.25 5.46 0.24
CA GLN A 31 15.95 5.84 1.63
C GLN A 31 14.67 5.14 2.07
N THR A 32 14.69 4.56 3.27
CA THR A 32 13.57 3.81 3.85
C THR A 32 13.16 4.38 5.19
N GLN A 33 11.85 4.47 5.44
CA GLN A 33 11.29 4.87 6.73
C GLN A 33 9.93 4.22 6.96
N ILE A 34 9.55 4.05 8.23
CA ILE A 34 8.21 3.60 8.58
C ILE A 34 7.46 4.71 9.29
N LYS A 35 6.27 4.99 8.78
CA LYS A 35 5.34 5.97 9.33
C LYS A 35 4.14 5.27 9.94
N ASP A 36 3.52 5.93 10.89
CA ASP A 36 2.28 5.49 11.49
C ASP A 36 1.11 5.59 10.51
N GLU A 37 -0.05 5.14 10.89
CA GLU A 37 -1.28 5.16 10.09
C GLU A 37 -1.60 6.56 9.54
N ASP A 38 -1.31 7.61 10.29
CA ASP A 38 -1.49 9.01 9.91
C ASP A 38 -0.56 9.47 8.76
N LYS A 39 0.44 8.67 8.37
CA LYS A 39 1.50 8.96 7.39
C LYS A 39 2.45 10.11 7.77
N HIS A 40 2.30 10.68 8.95
CA HIS A 40 3.09 11.82 9.43
C HIS A 40 4.03 11.42 10.56
N SER A 41 3.51 10.76 11.58
CA SER A 41 4.27 10.31 12.75
C SER A 41 5.19 9.16 12.40
N SER A 42 6.31 9.04 13.13
CA SER A 42 7.20 7.88 13.01
C SER A 42 6.62 6.69 13.76
N ALA A 43 6.57 5.54 13.12
CA ALA A 43 6.15 4.30 13.75
C ALA A 43 7.28 3.68 14.59
N PRO A 44 6.97 2.85 15.60
CA PRO A 44 7.96 2.19 16.45
C PRO A 44 8.64 1.00 15.76
N PHE A 45 9.25 1.29 14.60
CA PHE A 45 9.99 0.35 13.76
C PHE A 45 11.28 0.97 13.27
N VAL A 46 12.26 0.13 13.00
CA VAL A 46 13.47 0.49 12.25
C VAL A 46 13.55 -0.35 10.98
N VAL A 47 14.12 0.27 9.95
CA VAL A 47 14.47 -0.41 8.70
C VAL A 47 15.99 -0.44 8.58
N THR A 48 16.55 -1.57 8.22
CA THR A 48 18.00 -1.69 8.03
C THR A 48 18.33 -2.36 6.69
N PRO A 49 19.21 -1.75 5.89
CA PRO A 49 19.79 -0.42 6.04
C PRO A 49 18.75 0.70 5.80
N PRO A 50 18.82 1.85 6.51
CA PRO A 50 17.87 2.96 6.31
C PRO A 50 18.14 3.77 5.04
N LEU A 51 19.39 3.74 4.57
CA LEU A 51 19.85 4.38 3.34
C LEU A 51 20.92 3.50 2.71
N PHE A 52 20.82 3.22 1.41
CA PHE A 52 21.80 2.45 0.67
C PHE A 52 21.74 2.74 -0.82
N ARG A 53 22.86 2.52 -1.50
CA ARG A 53 22.93 2.58 -2.96
C ARG A 53 22.42 1.27 -3.55
N LEU A 54 21.62 1.39 -4.60
CA LEU A 54 21.10 0.27 -5.41
C LEU A 54 21.45 0.52 -6.87
N ASP A 55 22.35 -0.27 -7.43
CA ASP A 55 22.80 -0.11 -8.79
C ASP A 55 21.70 -0.46 -9.81
N ALA A 56 21.91 -0.03 -11.06
CA ALA A 56 21.00 -0.23 -12.18
C ALA A 56 20.64 -1.72 -12.34
N GLY A 57 19.35 -2.04 -12.42
CA GLY A 57 18.85 -3.39 -12.58
C GLY A 57 19.07 -4.34 -11.38
N MET A 58 19.71 -3.88 -10.31
CA MET A 58 20.05 -4.72 -9.16
C MET A 58 18.89 -4.85 -8.17
N GLN A 59 18.94 -5.95 -7.42
CA GLN A 59 18.00 -6.23 -6.32
C GLN A 59 18.66 -5.88 -4.98
N GLY A 60 17.93 -5.14 -4.14
CA GLY A 60 18.27 -4.88 -2.75
C GLY A 60 17.30 -5.55 -1.78
N ARG A 61 17.70 -5.62 -0.51
CA ARG A 61 16.87 -6.16 0.56
C ARG A 61 16.98 -5.28 1.80
N VAL A 62 15.85 -5.03 2.43
CA VAL A 62 15.78 -4.36 3.73
C VAL A 62 15.12 -5.28 4.75
N ARG A 63 15.46 -5.08 6.02
CA ARG A 63 14.82 -5.74 7.14
C ARG A 63 14.07 -4.72 7.97
N VAL A 64 12.80 -5.00 8.24
CA VAL A 64 11.92 -4.23 9.11
C VAL A 64 11.88 -4.90 10.47
N ILE A 65 12.18 -4.18 11.53
CA ILE A 65 12.22 -4.69 12.91
C ILE A 65 11.39 -3.75 13.80
N ARG A 66 10.50 -4.32 14.59
CA ARG A 66 9.76 -3.57 15.61
C ARG A 66 10.66 -3.22 16.78
N THR A 67 10.65 -1.96 17.22
CA THR A 67 11.46 -1.45 18.33
C THR A 67 10.65 -1.23 19.60
N GLY A 68 9.32 -1.30 19.51
CA GLY A 68 8.43 -1.06 20.63
C GLY A 68 6.97 -0.95 20.18
N GLY A 69 6.22 -0.07 20.84
CA GLY A 69 4.81 0.20 20.55
C GLY A 69 3.85 -0.80 21.21
N ASN A 70 2.70 -0.26 21.61
CA ASN A 70 1.61 -1.05 22.18
C ASN A 70 0.58 -1.32 21.06
N PHE A 71 0.67 -2.49 20.45
CA PHE A 71 -0.23 -2.90 19.38
C PHE A 71 -1.40 -3.73 19.94
N PRO A 72 -2.64 -3.49 19.46
CA PRO A 72 -3.78 -4.32 19.79
C PRO A 72 -3.50 -5.79 19.51
N GLN A 73 -4.03 -6.67 20.35
CA GLN A 73 -3.88 -8.13 20.19
C GLN A 73 -5.08 -8.74 19.46
N ASP A 74 -6.20 -8.01 19.39
CA ASP A 74 -7.47 -8.46 18.85
C ASP A 74 -7.69 -8.08 17.37
N ARG A 75 -6.81 -7.24 16.81
CA ARG A 75 -6.95 -6.72 15.43
C ARG A 75 -5.62 -6.34 14.80
N GLU A 76 -5.60 -6.18 13.49
CA GLU A 76 -4.48 -5.60 12.78
C GLU A 76 -4.28 -4.12 13.09
N SER A 77 -3.03 -3.67 12.94
CA SER A 77 -2.66 -2.25 12.91
C SER A 77 -1.96 -1.93 11.61
N LEU A 78 -2.22 -0.74 11.08
CA LEU A 78 -1.63 -0.26 9.82
C LEU A 78 -0.46 0.67 10.10
N GLN A 79 0.65 0.40 9.43
CA GLN A 79 1.80 1.26 9.32
C GLN A 79 2.13 1.45 7.83
N TRP A 80 2.97 2.43 7.51
CA TRP A 80 3.38 2.69 6.13
C TRP A 80 4.89 2.54 5.98
N LEU A 81 5.32 1.56 5.22
CA LEU A 81 6.72 1.47 4.77
C LEU A 81 6.88 2.35 3.53
N CYS A 82 7.60 3.44 3.69
CA CYS A 82 7.87 4.40 2.63
C CYS A 82 9.31 4.24 2.13
N LEU A 83 9.47 4.22 0.81
CA LEU A 83 10.75 4.15 0.12
C LEU A 83 10.86 5.32 -0.85
N SER A 84 12.00 6.00 -0.79
CA SER A 84 12.33 7.09 -1.70
C SER A 84 13.56 6.70 -2.51
N GLY A 85 13.40 6.65 -3.82
CA GLY A 85 14.49 6.49 -4.78
C GLY A 85 15.04 7.87 -5.16
N ILE A 86 16.28 8.16 -4.82
CA ILE A 86 16.96 9.42 -5.08
C ILE A 86 17.97 9.18 -6.20
N PRO A 87 17.78 9.78 -7.41
CA PRO A 87 18.74 9.66 -8.50
C PRO A 87 20.02 10.46 -8.20
N PRO A 88 21.18 10.14 -8.84
CA PRO A 88 22.37 10.93 -8.71
C PRO A 88 22.19 12.31 -9.35
N LYS A 89 22.85 13.31 -8.79
CA LYS A 89 23.03 14.60 -9.41
C LYS A 89 24.32 14.60 -10.23
N GLU A 90 24.42 15.49 -11.21
CA GLU A 90 25.65 15.69 -11.95
C GLU A 90 26.80 16.07 -11.00
N GLY A 91 27.92 15.33 -11.09
CA GLY A 91 29.08 15.52 -10.23
C GLY A 91 29.05 14.76 -8.90
N ASP A 92 28.00 14.00 -8.60
CA ASP A 92 28.00 13.11 -7.44
C ASP A 92 29.05 11.99 -7.62
N MET A 93 29.84 11.68 -6.55
CA MET A 93 30.86 10.62 -6.57
C MET A 93 30.30 9.22 -6.88
N TRP A 94 29.01 9.03 -6.76
CA TRP A 94 28.31 7.78 -7.02
C TRP A 94 27.53 7.77 -8.36
N ASP A 95 27.61 8.87 -9.12
CA ASP A 95 27.17 8.92 -10.51
C ASP A 95 28.15 8.11 -11.36
N ASN A 96 27.69 7.05 -12.03
CA ASN A 96 28.54 6.17 -12.85
C ASN A 96 29.04 6.85 -14.15
N GLY A 97 28.93 8.19 -14.25
CA GLY A 97 29.60 8.96 -15.29
C GLY A 97 29.25 8.53 -16.73
N ARG A 98 28.02 8.11 -16.99
CA ARG A 98 27.54 8.08 -18.38
C ARG A 98 27.24 9.51 -18.86
N HIS A 99 28.22 10.38 -18.71
CA HIS A 99 28.29 11.55 -19.56
C HIS A 99 28.67 11.01 -20.94
N ASP A 100 27.68 10.79 -21.80
CA ASP A 100 27.98 10.71 -23.22
C ASP A 100 28.83 11.94 -23.54
N ASN A 101 30.11 11.70 -23.90
CA ASN A 101 30.96 12.69 -24.53
C ASN A 101 30.33 13.09 -25.88
N LYS A 102 29.14 13.68 -25.85
CA LYS A 102 28.55 14.32 -27.00
C LYS A 102 29.28 15.63 -27.20
N LYS A 103 30.06 15.63 -28.28
CA LYS A 103 30.60 16.84 -28.90
C LYS A 103 29.58 17.96 -28.77
N GLU A 104 30.08 19.15 -28.42
CA GLU A 104 29.38 20.43 -28.42
C GLU A 104 28.57 20.62 -29.69
N THR A 105 27.37 20.11 -29.73
CA THR A 105 26.31 20.56 -30.62
C THR A 105 25.46 21.51 -29.79
N GLN A 106 25.08 22.65 -30.39
CA GLN A 106 24.31 23.73 -29.74
C GLN A 106 22.87 23.31 -29.34
N ASP A 107 22.61 22.03 -29.17
CA ASP A 107 21.31 21.49 -28.73
C ASP A 107 21.23 21.51 -27.19
N VAL A 108 20.23 22.20 -26.67
CA VAL A 108 19.94 22.19 -25.22
C VAL A 108 19.37 20.82 -24.86
N ASN A 109 20.18 19.95 -24.27
CA ASN A 109 19.73 18.68 -23.68
C ASN A 109 19.23 18.93 -22.26
N LEU A 110 17.94 18.70 -22.02
CA LEU A 110 17.34 18.73 -20.68
C LEU A 110 17.28 17.30 -20.13
N ASP A 111 18.12 16.98 -19.15
CA ASP A 111 18.05 15.72 -18.39
C ASP A 111 17.27 15.97 -17.09
N VAL A 112 16.05 15.41 -16.98
CA VAL A 112 15.18 15.55 -15.81
C VAL A 112 15.19 14.25 -15.02
N ARG A 113 15.78 14.27 -13.82
CA ARG A 113 15.80 13.13 -12.88
C ARG A 113 14.88 13.43 -11.70
N LEU A 114 13.89 12.56 -11.48
CA LEU A 114 12.89 12.73 -10.44
C LEU A 114 13.15 11.79 -9.27
N SER A 115 13.11 12.33 -8.05
CA SER A 115 13.03 11.51 -6.84
C SER A 115 11.58 11.01 -6.67
N ILE A 116 11.40 9.70 -6.63
CA ILE A 116 10.10 9.07 -6.48
C ILE A 116 10.00 8.46 -5.09
N SER A 117 8.96 8.84 -4.36
CA SER A 117 8.61 8.22 -3.06
C SER A 117 7.33 7.40 -3.21
N THR A 118 7.37 6.18 -2.70
CA THR A 118 6.20 5.30 -2.64
C THR A 118 6.06 4.70 -1.24
N CYS A 119 4.83 4.57 -0.77
CA CYS A 119 4.54 3.93 0.51
C CYS A 119 3.65 2.71 0.28
N MET A 120 4.00 1.58 0.91
CA MET A 120 3.21 0.38 0.95
C MET A 120 2.67 0.13 2.35
N LYS A 121 1.54 -0.57 2.45
CA LYS A 121 0.97 -0.95 3.74
C LYS A 121 1.86 -1.97 4.43
N LEU A 122 2.16 -1.73 5.71
CA LEU A 122 2.76 -2.68 6.63
C LEU A 122 1.67 -3.03 7.66
N LEU A 123 1.05 -4.19 7.49
CA LEU A 123 -0.02 -4.66 8.38
C LEU A 123 0.59 -5.47 9.52
N VAL A 124 0.52 -4.91 10.73
CA VAL A 124 0.99 -5.58 11.95
C VAL A 124 -0.13 -6.51 12.42
N ARG A 125 0.09 -7.81 12.31
CA ARG A 125 -0.92 -8.83 12.59
C ARG A 125 -0.60 -9.61 13.85
N PRO A 126 -1.50 -9.62 14.85
CA PRO A 126 -1.41 -10.50 16.01
C PRO A 126 -1.46 -11.98 15.61
N ASP A 127 -0.64 -12.80 16.26
CA ASP A 127 -0.51 -14.21 15.90
C ASP A 127 -1.76 -15.06 16.21
N GLN A 128 -2.66 -14.57 17.03
CA GLN A 128 -3.95 -15.20 17.29
C GLN A 128 -4.94 -15.09 16.13
N LEU A 129 -4.74 -14.15 15.22
CA LEU A 129 -5.55 -14.02 14.00
C LEU A 129 -5.08 -15.06 12.97
N LYS A 130 -5.73 -16.23 12.97
CA LYS A 130 -5.36 -17.36 12.11
C LYS A 130 -5.97 -17.31 10.72
N GLN A 131 -7.09 -16.61 10.59
CA GLN A 131 -7.75 -16.37 9.30
C GLN A 131 -6.98 -15.32 8.49
N LYS A 132 -7.38 -15.17 7.23
CA LYS A 132 -6.90 -14.13 6.33
C LYS A 132 -8.04 -13.20 5.94
N PRO A 133 -7.76 -12.00 5.44
CA PRO A 133 -8.79 -11.07 4.98
C PRO A 133 -9.77 -11.70 3.97
N GLU A 134 -9.27 -12.55 3.06
CA GLU A 134 -10.09 -13.23 2.06
C GLU A 134 -11.06 -14.27 2.64
N ASP A 135 -10.76 -14.82 3.81
CA ASP A 135 -11.65 -15.80 4.48
C ASP A 135 -12.88 -15.12 5.10
N VAL A 136 -12.74 -13.87 5.49
CA VAL A 136 -13.75 -13.11 6.25
C VAL A 136 -14.37 -11.92 5.48
N ALA A 137 -13.88 -11.62 4.28
CA ALA A 137 -14.41 -10.49 3.50
C ALA A 137 -15.89 -10.64 3.11
N GLY A 138 -16.43 -11.84 3.19
CA GLY A 138 -17.88 -12.08 3.03
C GLY A 138 -18.74 -11.63 4.21
N GLU A 139 -18.12 -11.35 5.36
CA GLU A 139 -18.81 -10.90 6.59
C GLU A 139 -19.07 -9.38 6.59
N LEU A 140 -18.57 -8.64 5.60
CA LEU A 140 -18.82 -7.21 5.48
C LEU A 140 -20.31 -6.90 5.38
N ILE A 141 -20.77 -5.95 6.18
CA ILE A 141 -22.17 -5.54 6.25
C ILE A 141 -22.33 -4.28 5.40
N TRP A 142 -23.19 -4.39 4.39
CA TRP A 142 -23.45 -3.31 3.45
C TRP A 142 -24.82 -2.72 3.65
N GLN A 143 -24.91 -1.40 3.58
CA GLN A 143 -26.17 -0.66 3.68
C GLN A 143 -26.19 0.48 2.66
N ARG A 144 -27.36 0.72 2.09
CA ARG A 144 -27.57 1.86 1.20
C ARG A 144 -28.36 2.93 1.94
N ASN A 145 -27.75 4.08 2.15
CA ASN A 145 -28.33 5.23 2.83
C ASN A 145 -28.43 6.41 1.84
N GLY A 146 -29.59 6.53 1.19
CA GLY A 146 -29.82 7.58 0.18
C GLY A 146 -28.79 7.51 -0.96
N LYS A 147 -27.90 8.51 -1.05
CA LYS A 147 -26.85 8.61 -2.08
C LYS A 147 -25.51 8.01 -1.66
N GLN A 148 -25.49 7.22 -0.60
CA GLN A 148 -24.27 6.59 -0.10
C GLN A 148 -24.44 5.09 0.03
N LEU A 149 -23.38 4.36 -0.31
CA LEU A 149 -23.18 2.96 0.01
C LEU A 149 -22.24 2.90 1.20
N GLN A 150 -22.73 2.43 2.34
CA GLN A 150 -21.97 2.26 3.56
C GLN A 150 -21.56 0.81 3.72
N VAL A 151 -20.30 0.59 4.11
CA VAL A 151 -19.76 -0.70 4.53
C VAL A 151 -19.32 -0.63 5.98
N ASN A 152 -19.75 -1.60 6.77
CA ASN A 152 -19.23 -1.86 8.10
C ASN A 152 -18.37 -3.13 8.06
N ASN A 153 -17.18 -3.07 8.64
CA ASN A 153 -16.23 -4.17 8.72
C ASN A 153 -16.25 -4.76 10.14
N PRO A 154 -16.97 -5.87 10.38
CA PRO A 154 -16.98 -6.51 11.70
C PRO A 154 -15.73 -7.36 11.97
N THR A 155 -14.80 -7.43 11.03
CA THR A 155 -13.63 -8.30 11.09
C THR A 155 -12.42 -7.62 11.72
N PRO A 156 -11.45 -8.37 12.24
CA PRO A 156 -10.23 -7.81 12.81
C PRO A 156 -9.16 -7.42 11.76
N PHE A 157 -9.49 -7.43 10.48
CA PHE A 157 -8.56 -7.18 9.38
C PHE A 157 -8.83 -5.85 8.68
N TYR A 158 -7.76 -5.22 8.17
CA TYR A 158 -7.88 -4.15 7.20
C TYR A 158 -8.35 -4.70 5.86
N ILE A 159 -9.55 -4.37 5.44
CA ILE A 159 -10.09 -4.79 4.14
C ILE A 159 -9.80 -3.73 3.09
N SER A 160 -8.94 -4.05 2.14
CA SER A 160 -8.63 -3.16 1.00
C SER A 160 -9.40 -3.61 -0.23
N PHE A 161 -10.26 -2.75 -0.77
CA PHE A 161 -11.04 -3.09 -1.96
C PHE A 161 -10.19 -2.98 -3.22
N LYS A 162 -10.36 -3.94 -4.11
CA LYS A 162 -9.93 -3.90 -5.50
C LYS A 162 -11.01 -3.23 -6.35
N SER A 163 -12.26 -3.67 -6.16
CA SER A 163 -13.42 -3.14 -6.86
C SER A 163 -14.68 -3.32 -6.03
N ILE A 164 -15.64 -2.45 -6.26
CA ILE A 164 -17.01 -2.54 -5.75
C ILE A 164 -17.93 -2.23 -6.93
N HIS A 165 -18.89 -3.12 -7.20
CA HIS A 165 -19.88 -2.95 -8.28
C HIS A 165 -21.29 -3.04 -7.67
N LEU A 166 -22.13 -2.08 -7.97
CA LEU A 166 -23.53 -2.05 -7.56
C LEU A 166 -24.43 -2.01 -8.80
N GLY A 167 -25.29 -3.01 -8.99
CA GLY A 167 -26.14 -3.11 -10.18
C GLY A 167 -25.35 -3.12 -11.49
N GLY A 168 -24.16 -3.71 -11.49
CA GLY A 168 -23.26 -3.75 -12.65
C GLY A 168 -22.47 -2.47 -12.93
N LYS A 169 -22.59 -1.43 -12.10
CA LYS A 169 -21.83 -0.18 -12.23
C LYS A 169 -20.71 -0.11 -11.20
N ASP A 170 -19.56 0.42 -11.62
CA ASP A 170 -18.40 0.63 -10.75
C ASP A 170 -18.66 1.74 -9.73
N ILE A 171 -18.34 1.47 -8.48
CA ILE A 171 -18.31 2.47 -7.42
C ILE A 171 -16.91 3.09 -7.35
N ASN A 172 -16.86 4.41 -7.41
CA ASN A 172 -15.60 5.13 -7.32
C ASN A 172 -15.03 5.02 -5.89
N LEU A 173 -14.01 4.20 -5.71
CA LEU A 173 -13.36 3.99 -4.42
C LEU A 173 -12.72 5.27 -3.86
N SER A 174 -12.25 6.18 -4.73
CA SER A 174 -11.66 7.46 -4.33
C SER A 174 -12.69 8.46 -3.82
N SER A 175 -14.00 8.21 -3.99
CA SER A 175 -15.06 9.07 -3.46
C SER A 175 -15.08 9.12 -1.92
N ALA A 176 -14.50 8.13 -1.27
CA ALA A 176 -14.36 8.05 0.19
C ALA A 176 -13.01 8.58 0.71
N GLY A 177 -12.24 9.29 -0.13
CA GLY A 177 -10.91 9.80 0.18
C GLY A 177 -9.79 8.93 -0.39
N GLU A 178 -8.53 9.28 -0.05
CA GLU A 178 -7.33 8.62 -0.59
C GLU A 178 -7.20 7.13 -0.21
N ASN A 179 -7.81 6.73 0.88
CA ASN A 179 -7.67 5.37 1.40
C ASN A 179 -8.76 4.46 0.82
N THR A 180 -8.37 3.39 0.14
CA THR A 180 -9.27 2.38 -0.44
C THR A 180 -9.49 1.18 0.49
N TYR A 181 -9.40 1.38 1.81
CA TYR A 181 -9.57 0.31 2.80
C TYR A 181 -10.57 0.69 3.89
N VAL A 182 -11.11 -0.31 4.55
CA VAL A 182 -11.88 -0.18 5.78
C VAL A 182 -11.07 -0.78 6.92
N ALA A 183 -10.90 -0.02 8.01
CA ALA A 183 -10.17 -0.48 9.19
C ALA A 183 -10.92 -1.62 9.91
N PRO A 184 -10.22 -2.42 10.73
CA PRO A 184 -10.86 -3.39 11.60
C PRO A 184 -11.94 -2.75 12.48
N PHE A 185 -13.12 -3.36 12.55
CA PHE A 185 -14.27 -2.87 13.32
C PHE A 185 -14.71 -1.45 12.98
N GLY A 186 -14.34 -0.98 11.79
CA GLY A 186 -14.64 0.36 11.29
C GLY A 186 -15.69 0.37 10.19
N GLU A 187 -16.00 1.58 9.73
CA GLU A 187 -16.98 1.79 8.65
C GLU A 187 -16.44 2.77 7.60
N ARG A 188 -17.03 2.72 6.42
CA ARG A 188 -16.74 3.65 5.32
C ARG A 188 -17.95 3.84 4.42
N SER A 189 -18.10 5.05 3.88
CA SER A 189 -19.16 5.38 2.95
C SER A 189 -18.61 5.81 1.60
N TYR A 190 -19.22 5.33 0.53
CA TYR A 190 -18.91 5.66 -0.85
C TYR A 190 -20.08 6.41 -1.48
N ALA A 191 -19.81 7.43 -2.29
CA ALA A 191 -20.85 8.13 -3.02
C ALA A 191 -21.42 7.25 -4.13
N LEU A 192 -22.75 7.21 -4.23
CA LEU A 192 -23.47 6.51 -5.28
C LEU A 192 -23.75 7.44 -6.48
N PRO A 193 -23.69 6.94 -7.72
CA PRO A 193 -24.21 7.64 -8.89
C PRO A 193 -25.68 8.01 -8.71
N MET A 194 -26.10 9.16 -9.29
CA MET A 194 -27.45 9.74 -9.06
C MET A 194 -28.62 8.87 -9.51
N ASP A 195 -28.41 7.94 -10.42
CA ASP A 195 -29.45 7.12 -11.07
C ASP A 195 -29.66 5.75 -10.40
N MET A 196 -29.08 5.52 -9.23
CA MET A 196 -29.21 4.25 -8.50
C MET A 196 -30.27 4.32 -7.38
N VAL A 197 -31.46 4.80 -7.68
CA VAL A 197 -32.60 4.82 -6.74
C VAL A 197 -33.59 3.72 -7.13
N GLY A 198 -33.77 2.70 -6.25
CA GLY A 198 -34.74 1.62 -6.51
C GLY A 198 -34.51 0.37 -5.66
N SER A 199 -35.25 -0.68 -5.98
CA SER A 199 -35.31 -2.01 -5.33
C SER A 199 -33.95 -2.63 -4.98
N PRO A 200 -33.92 -3.73 -4.20
CA PRO A 200 -32.69 -4.43 -3.85
C PRO A 200 -31.81 -4.65 -5.09
N VAL A 201 -30.54 -4.23 -5.00
CA VAL A 201 -29.62 -4.26 -6.13
C VAL A 201 -28.46 -5.17 -5.74
N GLU A 202 -28.02 -6.02 -6.68
CA GLU A 202 -26.86 -6.89 -6.49
C GLU A 202 -25.61 -6.04 -6.30
N LEU A 203 -24.90 -6.31 -5.22
CA LEU A 203 -23.62 -5.74 -4.87
C LEU A 203 -22.55 -6.82 -4.99
N ASN A 204 -21.50 -6.53 -5.73
CA ASN A 204 -20.34 -7.39 -5.88
C ASN A 204 -19.09 -6.64 -5.43
N TRP A 205 -18.18 -7.32 -4.72
CA TRP A 205 -16.88 -6.73 -4.37
C TRP A 205 -15.74 -7.75 -4.43
N GLN A 206 -14.54 -7.24 -4.66
CA GLN A 206 -13.30 -7.97 -4.54
C GLN A 206 -12.35 -7.21 -3.64
N ILE A 207 -11.54 -7.91 -2.89
CA ILE A 207 -10.52 -7.34 -2.04
C ILE A 207 -9.13 -7.69 -2.55
N ILE A 208 -8.13 -6.96 -2.07
CA ILE A 208 -6.73 -7.28 -2.29
C ILE A 208 -6.27 -8.15 -1.13
N ASN A 209 -5.84 -9.39 -1.42
CA ASN A 209 -5.39 -10.37 -0.43
C ASN A 209 -3.97 -10.06 0.12
N ASP A 210 -3.48 -10.88 1.04
CA ASP A 210 -2.17 -10.71 1.68
C ASP A 210 -0.99 -10.72 0.70
N SER A 211 -1.09 -11.46 -0.39
CA SER A 211 -0.06 -11.50 -1.44
C SER A 211 -0.14 -10.35 -2.45
N GLY A 212 -1.13 -9.45 -2.29
CA GLY A 212 -1.35 -8.34 -3.23
C GLY A 212 -2.17 -8.69 -4.46
N GLY A 213 -2.64 -9.95 -4.57
CA GLY A 213 -3.56 -10.42 -5.61
C GLY A 213 -5.02 -10.11 -5.28
N GLU A 214 -5.90 -10.45 -6.22
CA GLU A 214 -7.35 -10.28 -6.07
C GLU A 214 -7.97 -11.50 -5.38
N SER A 215 -9.00 -11.28 -4.56
CA SER A 215 -9.83 -12.34 -4.00
C SER A 215 -10.85 -12.86 -5.01
N GLN A 216 -11.58 -13.89 -4.64
CA GLN A 216 -12.86 -14.21 -5.29
C GLN A 216 -13.82 -13.03 -5.22
N VAL A 217 -14.87 -13.06 -6.03
CA VAL A 217 -15.96 -12.08 -5.98
C VAL A 217 -16.92 -12.47 -4.85
N PHE A 218 -17.15 -11.55 -3.93
CA PHE A 218 -18.20 -11.65 -2.91
C PHE A 218 -19.47 -10.96 -3.38
N LYS A 219 -20.64 -11.38 -2.88
CA LYS A 219 -21.94 -10.88 -3.31
C LYS A 219 -22.87 -10.62 -2.14
N ALA A 220 -23.66 -9.58 -2.25
CA ALA A 220 -24.77 -9.24 -1.35
C ALA A 220 -25.91 -8.55 -2.13
N ASN A 221 -27.05 -8.37 -1.50
CA ASN A 221 -28.13 -7.52 -1.98
C ASN A 221 -28.33 -6.36 -1.01
N VAL A 222 -28.44 -5.14 -1.52
CA VAL A 222 -28.58 -3.91 -0.72
C VAL A 222 -29.70 -3.00 -1.24
#